data_3f4d79ae83ed719bb770d05b2d36d13b
#
_entry.id   3f4d79ae83ed719bb770d05b2d36d13b
#
_cell.length_a   1.000
_cell.length_b   1.000
_cell.length_c   1.000
_cell.angle_alpha   90.00
_cell.angle_beta   90.00
_cell.angle_gamma   90.00
#
_symmetry.space_group_name_H-M   'P 1'
#
loop_
_entity.id
_entity.type
_entity.pdbx_description
1 polymer ?
#
loop_
_entity_poly.entity_id
_entity_poly.type
_entity_poly.pdbx_seq_one_letter_code
_entity_poly.pdbx_strand_id
1 'polypeptide(L)'
;MKRNHFLKALGLGALSSTLLHRNAYGREFFEKIGNSYTELSEHVIEKIQFSNVKLQYPRLVGKNARLDLHGYGPQVDICIIHTNRGAMGWGSLRGSRSDAEKMVDRLIGNSVSDLFTTEGGIGDPTLIAFDIALHDLAGVILQKPVYALLGKAEPIITDCYSGMIYFDDLEPTDKPGGVDTILRECQYDYDLGYRQFKLKIGRGHKWMPFQEGLARDIEVTKQVAQAFPDCGILVDGNNGFSVDQFIQYLEGIAGVSLFWIEEPFHETIAQYEKLRGYVKEQRLDVLLADGEANADQQFLNELINRKLLDVHLTDIEELGFTNWRNLIPKLQKTNTHASPHAWGSLLKTHYIAHLAGGLGNVVTIEGVASTSDDVDLSGYKLKNGKLIPPSSPGFGMKLLKQV
;
A
#
# COMPACT_ATOMS: atom_id res chain seq x y z
N MET A 1 -39.54 -1.55 -3.61
CA MET A 1 -38.67 -2.30 -4.53
C MET A 1 -37.16 -2.30 -4.10
N LYS A 2 -36.61 -1.19 -3.60
CA LYS A 2 -35.18 -1.05 -3.21
C LYS A 2 -34.73 -1.94 -2.04
N ARG A 3 -35.58 -2.28 -1.08
CA ARG A 3 -35.24 -3.07 0.12
C ARG A 3 -34.94 -4.55 -0.18
N ASN A 4 -35.50 -5.10 -1.24
CA ASN A 4 -35.28 -6.50 -1.63
C ASN A 4 -33.97 -6.73 -2.41
N HIS A 5 -33.43 -5.69 -3.08
CA HIS A 5 -32.14 -5.76 -3.77
C HIS A 5 -30.96 -5.72 -2.78
N PHE A 6 -31.06 -4.93 -1.71
CA PHE A 6 -30.05 -4.84 -0.65
C PHE A 6 -29.83 -6.21 0.05
N LEU A 7 -30.92 -6.90 0.37
CA LEU A 7 -30.85 -8.22 1.03
C LEU A 7 -30.31 -9.33 0.09
N LYS A 8 -30.52 -9.20 -1.22
CA LYS A 8 -29.95 -10.13 -2.21
C LYS A 8 -28.47 -9.94 -2.43
N ALA A 9 -27.98 -8.69 -2.38
CA ALA A 9 -26.55 -8.37 -2.53
C ALA A 9 -25.71 -8.92 -1.35
N LEU A 10 -26.27 -9.05 -0.15
CA LEU A 10 -25.59 -9.56 1.04
C LEU A 10 -25.56 -11.09 1.15
N GLY A 11 -26.10 -11.86 0.17
CA GLY A 11 -26.10 -13.32 0.21
C GLY A 11 -26.90 -13.93 1.37
N LEU A 12 -27.82 -13.16 1.99
CA LEU A 12 -28.70 -13.59 3.06
C LEU A 12 -29.91 -14.38 2.52
N GLY A 13 -29.62 -15.47 1.84
CA GLY A 13 -30.58 -16.53 1.61
C GLY A 13 -30.88 -17.25 2.92
N ALA A 14 -32.08 -17.03 3.46
CA ALA A 14 -32.73 -17.85 4.48
C ALA A 14 -31.89 -18.22 5.74
N LEU A 15 -31.41 -17.24 6.50
CA LEU A 15 -31.23 -17.42 7.94
C LEU A 15 -32.58 -17.18 8.60
N SER A 16 -33.16 -18.25 9.16
CA SER A 16 -34.47 -18.19 9.82
C SER A 16 -34.48 -17.07 10.86
N SER A 17 -35.49 -16.22 10.80
CA SER A 17 -35.69 -15.03 11.65
C SER A 17 -35.71 -15.33 13.18
N THR A 18 -35.70 -16.57 13.56
CA THR A 18 -35.80 -17.02 14.97
C THR A 18 -34.47 -17.11 15.74
N LEU A 19 -33.31 -17.17 15.06
CA LEU A 19 -31.99 -17.25 15.72
C LEU A 19 -31.32 -15.89 15.95
N LEU A 20 -31.62 -14.89 15.15
CA LEU A 20 -31.00 -13.55 15.22
C LEU A 20 -31.65 -12.62 16.26
N HIS A 21 -32.86 -12.93 16.71
CA HIS A 21 -33.59 -12.14 17.73
C HIS A 21 -33.11 -12.30 19.17
N ARG A 22 -32.16 -13.20 19.43
CA ARG A 22 -31.67 -13.48 20.79
C ARG A 22 -30.27 -12.96 21.10
N ASN A 23 -29.59 -12.35 20.12
CA ASN A 23 -28.22 -11.89 20.33
C ASN A 23 -28.16 -10.36 20.21
N ALA A 24 -27.85 -9.66 21.30
CA ALA A 24 -27.71 -8.19 21.34
C ALA A 24 -26.71 -7.68 20.28
N TYR A 25 -25.63 -8.43 20.04
CA TYR A 25 -24.63 -8.15 19.00
C TYR A 25 -25.20 -8.16 17.57
N GLY A 26 -26.11 -9.09 17.26
CA GLY A 26 -26.75 -9.14 15.96
C GLY A 26 -27.67 -7.94 15.72
N ARG A 27 -28.38 -7.50 16.74
CA ARG A 27 -29.30 -6.36 16.65
C ARG A 27 -28.54 -5.05 16.45
N GLU A 28 -27.49 -4.84 17.23
CA GLU A 28 -26.62 -3.67 17.12
C GLU A 28 -25.91 -3.60 15.75
N PHE A 29 -25.48 -4.75 15.22
CA PHE A 29 -24.88 -4.85 13.88
C PHE A 29 -25.87 -4.45 12.78
N PHE A 30 -27.12 -4.95 12.80
CA PHE A 30 -28.13 -4.59 11.80
C PHE A 30 -28.62 -3.13 11.93
N GLU A 31 -28.71 -2.59 13.12
CA GLU A 31 -29.02 -1.19 13.36
C GLU A 31 -27.89 -0.28 12.81
N LYS A 32 -26.63 -0.64 13.02
CA LYS A 32 -25.48 0.11 12.54
C LYS A 32 -25.38 0.12 11.01
N ILE A 33 -25.62 -1.01 10.33
CA ILE A 33 -25.70 -1.10 8.87
C ILE A 33 -26.87 -0.29 8.35
N GLY A 34 -28.04 -0.41 8.97
CA GLY A 34 -29.24 0.32 8.59
C GLY A 34 -29.05 1.84 8.66
N ASN A 35 -28.42 2.34 9.71
CA ASN A 35 -28.13 3.75 9.90
C ASN A 35 -27.11 4.26 8.86
N SER A 36 -26.00 3.53 8.64
CA SER A 36 -25.00 3.90 7.65
C SER A 36 -25.59 3.94 6.23
N TYR A 37 -26.40 2.95 5.86
CA TYR A 37 -27.10 2.95 4.57
C TYR A 37 -28.03 4.15 4.41
N THR A 38 -28.82 4.46 5.45
CA THR A 38 -29.76 5.60 5.41
C THR A 38 -29.00 6.90 5.21
N GLU A 39 -27.92 7.12 5.95
CA GLU A 39 -27.12 8.36 5.87
C GLU A 39 -26.46 8.52 4.48
N LEU A 40 -25.82 7.47 3.95
CA LEU A 40 -25.23 7.48 2.61
C LEU A 40 -26.30 7.66 1.50
N SER A 41 -27.53 7.14 1.69
CA SER A 41 -28.62 7.27 0.70
C SER A 41 -29.18 8.68 0.57
N GLU A 42 -28.99 9.53 1.58
CA GLU A 42 -29.41 10.91 1.57
C GLU A 42 -28.46 11.83 0.79
N HIS A 43 -27.23 11.36 0.51
CA HIS A 43 -26.21 12.09 -0.23
C HIS A 43 -26.20 11.64 -1.70
N VAL A 44 -26.66 12.52 -2.60
CA VAL A 44 -26.64 12.32 -4.06
C VAL A 44 -25.41 13.01 -4.63
N ILE A 45 -24.65 12.33 -5.48
CA ILE A 45 -23.48 12.92 -6.15
C ILE A 45 -23.95 13.97 -7.15
N GLU A 46 -23.54 15.22 -6.94
CA GLU A 46 -23.92 16.37 -7.74
C GLU A 46 -22.82 16.81 -8.69
N LYS A 47 -21.56 16.71 -8.27
CA LYS A 47 -20.43 17.21 -9.03
C LYS A 47 -19.19 16.33 -8.81
N ILE A 48 -18.44 16.09 -9.90
CA ILE A 48 -17.11 15.48 -9.87
C ILE A 48 -16.13 16.44 -10.53
N GLN A 49 -14.99 16.65 -9.88
CA GLN A 49 -13.90 17.47 -10.39
C GLN A 49 -12.62 16.64 -10.43
N PHE A 50 -11.78 16.94 -11.41
CA PHE A 50 -10.46 16.36 -11.52
C PHE A 50 -9.41 17.45 -11.37
N SER A 51 -8.36 17.14 -10.64
CA SER A 51 -7.22 18.01 -10.43
C SER A 51 -5.96 17.16 -10.26
N ASN A 52 -4.91 17.77 -9.82
CA ASN A 52 -3.69 17.06 -9.40
C ASN A 52 -3.14 17.70 -8.13
N VAL A 53 -2.34 16.96 -7.40
CA VAL A 53 -1.55 17.44 -6.28
C VAL A 53 -0.07 17.11 -6.51
N LYS A 54 0.80 18.03 -6.10
CA LYS A 54 2.24 17.85 -6.19
C LYS A 54 2.79 17.34 -4.86
N LEU A 55 3.52 16.25 -4.91
CA LEU A 55 4.32 15.75 -3.80
C LEU A 55 5.79 16.01 -4.07
N GLN A 56 6.55 16.33 -3.02
CA GLN A 56 7.97 16.60 -3.13
C GLN A 56 8.75 15.70 -2.19
N TYR A 57 9.66 14.90 -2.75
CA TYR A 57 10.59 14.09 -1.98
C TYR A 57 11.62 14.99 -1.29
N PRO A 58 12.14 14.58 -0.13
CA PRO A 58 13.13 15.35 0.60
C PRO A 58 14.50 15.43 -0.11
N ARG A 59 14.73 14.55 -1.06
CA ARG A 59 15.96 14.42 -1.83
C ARG A 59 15.70 13.90 -3.22
N LEU A 60 16.70 13.94 -4.10
CA LEU A 60 16.71 13.17 -5.34
C LEU A 60 16.57 11.68 -4.97
N VAL A 61 15.73 10.96 -5.69
CA VAL A 61 15.64 9.51 -5.60
C VAL A 61 16.24 8.90 -6.85
N GLY A 62 17.23 8.08 -6.65
CA GLY A 62 18.11 7.54 -7.68
C GLY A 62 17.52 6.39 -8.49
N LYS A 63 18.44 5.57 -8.99
CA LYS A 63 18.15 4.42 -9.84
C LYS A 63 17.79 3.18 -9.01
N ASN A 64 17.11 2.23 -9.62
CA ASN A 64 17.04 0.85 -9.13
C ASN A 64 17.64 -0.11 -10.18
N ALA A 65 17.49 -1.41 -10.02
CA ALA A 65 18.07 -2.38 -10.96
C ALA A 65 17.60 -2.18 -12.41
N ARG A 66 16.41 -1.64 -12.64
CA ARG A 66 15.78 -1.52 -13.96
C ARG A 66 15.57 -0.09 -14.43
N LEU A 67 15.13 0.79 -13.52
CA LEU A 67 14.68 2.14 -13.82
C LEU A 67 15.80 3.15 -13.52
N ASP A 68 15.83 4.20 -14.32
CA ASP A 68 16.70 5.37 -14.16
C ASP A 68 16.19 6.26 -13.02
N LEU A 69 16.73 7.45 -12.85
CA LEU A 69 16.42 8.40 -11.79
C LEU A 69 14.90 8.61 -11.63
N HIS A 70 14.41 8.49 -10.40
CA HIS A 70 13.00 8.72 -10.04
C HIS A 70 12.70 10.21 -9.78
N GLY A 71 13.73 11.04 -9.54
CA GLY A 71 13.60 12.49 -9.42
C GLY A 71 13.21 12.97 -8.02
N TYR A 72 12.45 14.08 -7.97
CA TYR A 72 12.14 14.81 -6.73
C TYR A 72 10.67 14.71 -6.30
N GLY A 73 9.90 13.85 -6.91
CA GLY A 73 8.51 13.60 -6.53
C GLY A 73 7.52 13.67 -7.68
N PRO A 74 6.34 13.06 -7.51
CA PRO A 74 5.31 12.98 -8.53
C PRO A 74 4.34 14.14 -8.51
N GLN A 75 3.61 14.28 -9.61
CA GLN A 75 2.31 14.90 -9.68
C GLN A 75 1.25 13.80 -9.73
N VAL A 76 0.30 13.80 -8.81
CA VAL A 76 -0.70 12.77 -8.66
C VAL A 76 -2.06 13.31 -9.08
N ASP A 77 -2.69 12.65 -10.06
CA ASP A 77 -4.06 12.98 -10.45
C ASP A 77 -5.03 12.58 -9.35
N ILE A 78 -6.00 13.47 -9.04
CA ILE A 78 -7.01 13.28 -8.01
C ILE A 78 -8.41 13.48 -8.56
N CYS A 79 -9.35 12.80 -7.93
CA CYS A 79 -10.80 12.99 -8.10
C CYS A 79 -11.39 13.58 -6.83
N ILE A 80 -12.31 14.55 -6.99
CA ILE A 80 -13.05 15.21 -5.92
C ILE A 80 -14.53 15.03 -6.21
N ILE A 81 -15.26 14.43 -5.28
CA ILE A 81 -16.68 14.13 -5.39
C ILE A 81 -17.45 15.00 -4.41
N HIS A 82 -18.44 15.72 -4.90
CA HIS A 82 -19.33 16.56 -4.10
C HIS A 82 -20.76 16.02 -4.12
N THR A 83 -21.47 16.16 -3.01
CA THR A 83 -22.86 15.77 -2.88
C THR A 83 -23.77 16.98 -2.69
N ASN A 84 -25.06 16.81 -3.02
CA ASN A 84 -26.14 17.80 -2.85
C ASN A 84 -26.32 18.30 -1.40
N ARG A 85 -25.71 17.63 -0.40
CA ARG A 85 -25.72 18.05 1.01
C ARG A 85 -24.40 18.66 1.46
N GLY A 86 -23.53 19.02 0.50
CA GLY A 86 -22.26 19.70 0.78
C GLY A 86 -21.15 18.81 1.32
N ALA A 87 -21.30 17.48 1.39
CA ALA A 87 -20.20 16.59 1.68
C ALA A 87 -19.24 16.51 0.49
N MET A 88 -17.94 16.45 0.78
CA MET A 88 -16.87 16.36 -0.20
C MET A 88 -15.90 15.24 0.22
N GLY A 89 -15.61 14.33 -0.69
CA GLY A 89 -14.54 13.34 -0.54
C GLY A 89 -13.60 13.42 -1.73
N TRP A 90 -12.34 13.04 -1.52
CA TRP A 90 -11.33 13.09 -2.57
C TRP A 90 -10.28 11.98 -2.42
N GLY A 91 -9.55 11.72 -3.49
CA GLY A 91 -8.45 10.76 -3.46
C GLY A 91 -7.71 10.68 -4.79
N SER A 92 -6.60 9.95 -4.80
CA SER A 92 -5.87 9.66 -6.03
C SER A 92 -6.74 8.86 -6.99
N LEU A 93 -6.48 9.11 -8.28
CA LEU A 93 -7.23 8.50 -9.37
C LEU A 93 -6.51 7.24 -9.85
N ARG A 94 -7.20 6.10 -9.85
CA ARG A 94 -6.65 4.89 -10.46
C ARG A 94 -6.78 4.96 -11.98
N GLY A 95 -5.66 4.78 -12.66
CA GLY A 95 -5.60 4.80 -14.12
C GLY A 95 -5.58 6.20 -14.72
N SER A 96 -6.00 6.35 -15.97
CA SER A 96 -5.94 7.64 -16.65
C SER A 96 -7.14 8.53 -16.30
N ARG A 97 -6.87 9.83 -16.16
CA ARG A 97 -7.92 10.86 -15.99
C ARG A 97 -8.92 10.82 -17.15
N SER A 98 -8.42 10.66 -18.38
CA SER A 98 -9.27 10.61 -19.58
C SER A 98 -10.29 9.46 -19.56
N ASP A 99 -9.93 8.30 -18.97
CA ASP A 99 -10.87 7.18 -18.85
C ASP A 99 -11.86 7.38 -17.70
N ALA A 100 -11.43 7.98 -16.61
CA ALA A 100 -12.32 8.33 -15.51
C ALA A 100 -13.36 9.38 -15.92
N GLU A 101 -12.98 10.40 -16.70
CA GLU A 101 -13.90 11.43 -17.22
C GLU A 101 -15.06 10.83 -18.03
N LYS A 102 -14.84 9.75 -18.78
CA LYS A 102 -15.88 9.03 -19.55
C LYS A 102 -16.92 8.32 -18.67
N MET A 103 -16.59 8.11 -17.40
CA MET A 103 -17.43 7.37 -16.45
C MET A 103 -18.23 8.29 -15.50
N VAL A 104 -18.01 9.61 -15.55
CA VAL A 104 -18.63 10.57 -14.62
C VAL A 104 -20.16 10.47 -14.63
N ASP A 105 -20.79 10.35 -15.79
CA ASP A 105 -22.26 10.25 -15.93
C ASP A 105 -22.85 9.03 -15.21
N ARG A 106 -22.03 8.04 -14.87
CA ARG A 106 -22.46 6.83 -14.13
C ARG A 106 -22.52 7.08 -12.62
N LEU A 107 -21.92 8.16 -12.14
CA LEU A 107 -21.90 8.52 -10.72
C LEU A 107 -22.85 9.66 -10.43
N ILE A 108 -22.92 10.69 -11.30
CA ILE A 108 -23.79 11.86 -11.13
C ILE A 108 -25.25 11.42 -11.02
N GLY A 109 -25.98 12.00 -10.05
CA GLY A 109 -27.38 11.72 -9.81
C GLY A 109 -27.66 10.43 -9.02
N ASN A 110 -26.67 9.58 -8.77
CA ASN A 110 -26.82 8.41 -7.90
C ASN A 110 -26.56 8.77 -6.43
N SER A 111 -27.25 8.09 -5.52
CA SER A 111 -26.91 8.19 -4.10
C SER A 111 -25.58 7.47 -3.83
N VAL A 112 -24.85 7.93 -2.81
CA VAL A 112 -23.60 7.28 -2.42
C VAL A 112 -23.85 5.81 -2.06
N SER A 113 -24.99 5.48 -1.44
CA SER A 113 -25.37 4.09 -1.10
C SER A 113 -25.66 3.19 -2.30
N ASP A 114 -25.93 3.73 -3.47
CA ASP A 114 -26.11 2.95 -4.70
C ASP A 114 -24.74 2.50 -5.28
N LEU A 115 -23.67 3.22 -4.97
CA LEU A 115 -22.31 3.02 -5.50
C LEU A 115 -21.36 2.35 -4.50
N PHE A 116 -21.60 2.58 -3.21
CA PHE A 116 -20.69 2.20 -2.13
C PHE A 116 -21.44 1.66 -0.91
N THR A 117 -20.87 0.64 -0.27
CA THR A 117 -21.32 0.15 1.03
C THR A 117 -20.17 0.07 2.04
N THR A 118 -20.47 0.26 3.32
CA THR A 118 -19.47 0.13 4.39
C THR A 118 -18.92 -1.28 4.54
N GLU A 119 -19.65 -2.31 4.11
CA GLU A 119 -19.26 -3.72 4.20
C GLU A 119 -18.44 -4.19 3.00
N GLY A 120 -18.75 -3.67 1.79
CA GLY A 120 -18.19 -4.17 0.54
C GLY A 120 -17.23 -3.23 -0.18
N GLY A 121 -17.28 -1.93 0.10
CA GLY A 121 -16.63 -0.91 -0.73
C GLY A 121 -17.48 -0.56 -1.95
N ILE A 122 -16.84 -0.28 -3.09
CA ILE A 122 -17.55 0.00 -4.35
C ILE A 122 -18.31 -1.23 -4.84
N GLY A 123 -19.57 -1.01 -5.29
CA GLY A 123 -20.44 -2.10 -5.77
C GLY A 123 -20.17 -2.53 -7.21
N ASP A 124 -19.67 -1.65 -8.06
CA ASP A 124 -19.36 -1.89 -9.46
C ASP A 124 -17.84 -1.79 -9.69
N PRO A 125 -17.16 -2.91 -10.00
CA PRO A 125 -15.70 -2.93 -10.21
C PRO A 125 -15.21 -2.01 -11.33
N THR A 126 -16.08 -1.63 -12.27
CA THR A 126 -15.70 -0.71 -13.35
C THR A 126 -15.53 0.73 -12.88
N LEU A 127 -16.04 1.07 -11.69
CA LEU A 127 -15.88 2.38 -11.05
C LEU A 127 -14.66 2.49 -10.16
N ILE A 128 -13.73 1.55 -10.26
CA ILE A 128 -12.54 1.45 -9.40
C ILE A 128 -11.63 2.70 -9.47
N ALA A 129 -11.73 3.49 -10.55
CA ALA A 129 -11.04 4.77 -10.65
C ALA A 129 -11.43 5.76 -9.53
N PHE A 130 -12.63 5.63 -8.96
CA PHE A 130 -13.19 6.50 -7.92
C PHE A 130 -13.16 5.88 -6.52
N ASP A 131 -12.54 4.71 -6.38
CA ASP A 131 -12.58 3.87 -5.18
C ASP A 131 -12.10 4.62 -3.93
N ILE A 132 -10.94 5.26 -4.02
CA ILE A 132 -10.36 6.04 -2.91
C ILE A 132 -11.25 7.22 -2.54
N ALA A 133 -11.70 8.00 -3.53
CA ALA A 133 -12.55 9.17 -3.28
C ALA A 133 -13.92 8.78 -2.68
N LEU A 134 -14.49 7.63 -3.06
CA LEU A 134 -15.74 7.13 -2.50
C LEU A 134 -15.57 6.63 -1.06
N HIS A 135 -14.41 6.00 -0.71
CA HIS A 135 -14.09 5.64 0.67
C HIS A 135 -13.93 6.88 1.55
N ASP A 136 -13.21 7.90 1.05
CA ASP A 136 -13.06 9.18 1.75
C ASP A 136 -14.42 9.86 1.97
N LEU A 137 -15.21 9.98 0.92
CA LEU A 137 -16.56 10.57 0.97
C LEU A 137 -17.46 9.85 1.98
N ALA A 138 -17.47 8.52 1.96
CA ALA A 138 -18.25 7.74 2.91
C ALA A 138 -17.78 7.98 4.37
N GLY A 139 -16.48 8.08 4.59
CA GLY A 139 -15.91 8.44 5.89
C GLY A 139 -16.32 9.84 6.33
N VAL A 140 -16.29 10.82 5.42
CA VAL A 140 -16.72 12.19 5.68
C VAL A 140 -18.21 12.25 6.02
N ILE A 141 -19.08 11.61 5.24
CA ILE A 141 -20.54 11.58 5.49
C ILE A 141 -20.82 10.96 6.86
N LEU A 142 -20.23 9.80 7.14
CA LEU A 142 -20.46 9.04 8.37
C LEU A 142 -19.67 9.57 9.58
N GLN A 143 -18.91 10.66 9.42
CA GLN A 143 -18.04 11.24 10.46
C GLN A 143 -17.11 10.21 11.11
N LYS A 144 -16.51 9.35 10.29
CA LYS A 144 -15.61 8.27 10.72
C LYS A 144 -14.34 8.23 9.88
N PRO A 145 -13.18 7.93 10.47
CA PRO A 145 -11.99 7.59 9.69
C PRO A 145 -12.23 6.29 8.90
N VAL A 146 -11.56 6.16 7.75
CA VAL A 146 -11.77 4.99 6.87
C VAL A 146 -11.46 3.67 7.58
N TYR A 147 -10.45 3.59 8.47
CA TYR A 147 -10.21 2.37 9.24
C TYR A 147 -11.41 1.94 10.11
N ALA A 148 -12.23 2.90 10.56
CA ALA A 148 -13.43 2.59 11.32
C ALA A 148 -14.56 2.06 10.44
N LEU A 149 -14.61 2.42 9.16
CA LEU A 149 -15.50 1.79 8.17
C LEU A 149 -15.13 0.32 7.94
N LEU A 150 -13.87 -0.03 8.16
CA LEU A 150 -13.37 -1.42 8.06
C LEU A 150 -13.59 -2.24 9.34
N GLY A 151 -14.21 -1.66 10.37
CA GLY A 151 -14.69 -2.38 11.55
C GLY A 151 -13.93 -2.17 12.85
N LYS A 152 -12.92 -1.29 12.90
CA LYS A 152 -12.15 -1.01 14.11
C LYS A 152 -12.47 0.38 14.67
N ALA A 153 -12.85 0.45 15.96
CA ALA A 153 -13.04 1.74 16.65
C ALA A 153 -11.71 2.49 16.81
N GLU A 154 -10.64 1.76 17.11
CA GLU A 154 -9.27 2.25 17.22
C GLU A 154 -8.39 1.54 16.19
N PRO A 155 -7.43 2.25 15.54
CA PRO A 155 -6.61 1.63 14.51
C PRO A 155 -5.60 0.65 15.09
N ILE A 156 -5.36 -0.45 14.40
CA ILE A 156 -4.18 -1.29 14.65
C ILE A 156 -2.96 -0.52 14.18
N ILE A 157 -2.03 -0.24 15.09
CA ILE A 157 -0.80 0.50 14.78
C ILE A 157 0.21 -0.45 14.15
N THR A 158 0.64 -0.13 12.93
CA THR A 158 1.45 -1.00 12.09
C THR A 158 2.83 -0.39 11.84
N ASP A 159 3.85 -1.23 11.72
CA ASP A 159 5.21 -0.82 11.35
C ASP A 159 5.21 -0.19 9.94
N CYS A 160 6.17 0.72 9.72
CA CYS A 160 6.33 1.41 8.46
C CYS A 160 7.82 1.50 8.12
N TYR A 161 8.19 0.98 6.94
CA TYR A 161 9.57 1.06 6.45
C TYR A 161 9.78 2.26 5.53
N SER A 162 11.03 2.76 5.45
CA SER A 162 11.39 3.68 4.38
C SER A 162 11.59 2.92 3.08
N GLY A 163 10.78 3.20 2.06
CA GLY A 163 10.93 2.70 0.68
C GLY A 163 11.87 3.56 -0.18
N MET A 164 12.70 4.44 0.42
CA MET A 164 13.36 5.53 -0.30
C MET A 164 14.88 5.35 -0.47
N ILE A 165 15.46 4.17 -0.20
CA ILE A 165 16.91 3.95 -0.30
C ILE A 165 17.23 3.27 -1.63
N TYR A 166 17.63 4.09 -2.58
CA TYR A 166 17.91 3.74 -3.98
C TYR A 166 19.41 3.69 -4.28
N PHE A 167 19.82 3.71 -5.56
CA PHE A 167 21.24 3.71 -5.96
C PHE A 167 21.81 5.14 -6.00
N ASP A 168 21.51 5.95 -4.98
CA ASP A 168 21.98 7.33 -4.88
C ASP A 168 23.51 7.39 -4.63
N ASP A 169 24.11 6.27 -4.20
CA ASP A 169 25.56 6.11 -4.14
C ASP A 169 26.26 6.19 -5.50
N LEU A 170 25.50 6.00 -6.61
CA LEU A 170 25.99 6.14 -7.98
C LEU A 170 25.84 7.56 -8.55
N GLU A 171 25.25 8.48 -7.77
CA GLU A 171 24.98 9.85 -8.20
C GLU A 171 25.85 10.87 -7.45
N PRO A 172 26.18 12.00 -8.13
CA PRO A 172 26.07 12.21 -9.58
C PRO A 172 27.04 11.30 -10.36
N THR A 173 26.67 10.90 -11.56
CA THR A 173 27.41 9.90 -12.35
C THR A 173 28.88 10.28 -12.61
N ASP A 174 29.21 11.57 -12.71
CA ASP A 174 30.58 12.08 -12.92
C ASP A 174 31.41 12.11 -11.63
N LYS A 175 30.76 12.07 -10.46
CA LYS A 175 31.40 12.03 -9.14
C LYS A 175 30.52 11.30 -8.12
N PRO A 176 30.42 9.98 -8.21
CA PRO A 176 29.56 9.20 -7.34
C PRO A 176 29.81 9.44 -5.83
N GLY A 177 28.73 9.63 -5.09
CA GLY A 177 28.81 9.92 -3.65
C GLY A 177 29.18 8.73 -2.78
N GLY A 178 29.13 7.50 -3.32
CA GLY A 178 29.48 6.28 -2.62
C GLY A 178 28.55 5.91 -1.49
N VAL A 179 28.93 4.89 -0.73
CA VAL A 179 28.08 4.31 0.33
C VAL A 179 27.74 5.33 1.43
N ASP A 180 28.57 6.34 1.66
CA ASP A 180 28.28 7.42 2.61
C ASP A 180 26.99 8.17 2.26
N THR A 181 26.61 8.24 0.98
CA THR A 181 25.33 8.83 0.57
C THR A 181 24.16 8.01 1.11
N ILE A 182 24.22 6.70 0.94
CA ILE A 182 23.19 5.77 1.46
C ILE A 182 23.08 5.87 2.99
N LEU A 183 24.20 5.92 3.70
CA LEU A 183 24.20 6.06 5.16
C LEU A 183 23.57 7.38 5.63
N ARG A 184 23.85 8.50 4.93
CA ARG A 184 23.20 9.80 5.24
C ARG A 184 21.70 9.76 4.98
N GLU A 185 21.25 9.09 3.94
CA GLU A 185 19.82 8.93 3.62
C GLU A 185 19.11 8.06 4.65
N CYS A 186 19.70 6.93 5.04
CA CYS A 186 19.19 6.11 6.13
C CYS A 186 19.12 6.91 7.44
N GLN A 187 20.14 7.74 7.75
CA GLN A 187 20.13 8.60 8.94
C GLN A 187 19.00 9.61 8.88
N TYR A 188 18.80 10.27 7.74
CA TYR A 188 17.67 11.20 7.54
C TYR A 188 16.32 10.52 7.80
N ASP A 189 16.12 9.34 7.20
CA ASP A 189 14.87 8.59 7.36
C ASP A 189 14.71 8.04 8.80
N TYR A 190 15.81 7.67 9.46
CA TYR A 190 15.81 7.32 10.89
C TYR A 190 15.34 8.48 11.77
N ASP A 191 15.81 9.70 11.48
CA ASP A 191 15.44 10.92 12.20
C ASP A 191 13.97 11.30 11.94
N LEU A 192 13.40 10.99 10.77
CA LEU A 192 11.96 11.09 10.50
C LEU A 192 11.11 10.11 11.33
N GLY A 193 11.72 9.05 11.90
CA GLY A 193 11.04 8.08 12.75
C GLY A 193 10.98 6.67 12.20
N TYR A 194 11.48 6.38 10.99
CA TYR A 194 11.58 5.02 10.44
C TYR A 194 12.52 4.13 11.26
N ARG A 195 12.20 2.84 11.33
CA ARG A 195 13.02 1.80 11.99
C ARG A 195 13.17 0.54 11.11
N GLN A 196 12.82 0.66 9.85
CA GLN A 196 13.00 -0.34 8.81
C GLN A 196 13.40 0.38 7.53
N PHE A 197 14.37 -0.17 6.78
CA PHE A 197 14.86 0.38 5.52
C PHE A 197 14.77 -0.66 4.42
N LYS A 198 14.09 -0.34 3.32
CA LYS A 198 14.11 -1.15 2.09
C LYS A 198 15.24 -0.64 1.19
N LEU A 199 16.30 -1.43 1.08
CA LEU A 199 17.46 -1.15 0.25
C LEU A 199 17.23 -1.70 -1.15
N LYS A 200 17.28 -0.87 -2.16
CA LYS A 200 17.36 -1.34 -3.54
C LYS A 200 18.72 -1.99 -3.76
N ILE A 201 18.72 -3.16 -4.42
CA ILE A 201 19.90 -3.95 -4.80
C ILE A 201 19.80 -4.36 -6.27
N GLY A 202 20.86 -4.90 -6.85
CA GLY A 202 20.89 -5.25 -8.29
C GLY A 202 21.65 -4.25 -9.15
N ARG A 203 22.63 -3.51 -8.58
CA ARG A 203 23.49 -2.57 -9.33
C ARG A 203 24.19 -3.23 -10.52
N GLY A 204 24.53 -4.52 -10.39
CA GLY A 204 25.14 -5.32 -11.44
C GLY A 204 24.20 -5.74 -12.59
N HIS A 205 22.91 -5.43 -12.54
CA HIS A 205 21.97 -5.72 -13.60
C HIS A 205 22.17 -4.81 -14.82
N LYS A 206 22.35 -3.51 -14.58
CA LYS A 206 22.38 -2.50 -15.66
C LYS A 206 23.48 -1.44 -15.51
N TRP A 207 23.89 -1.10 -14.28
CA TRP A 207 24.67 0.11 -14.03
C TRP A 207 26.16 -0.13 -13.79
N MET A 208 26.52 -1.35 -13.44
CA MET A 208 27.91 -1.76 -13.15
C MET A 208 28.19 -3.16 -13.75
N PRO A 209 29.46 -3.54 -13.98
CA PRO A 209 29.80 -4.94 -14.19
C PRO A 209 29.25 -5.80 -13.05
N PHE A 210 28.73 -6.99 -13.36
CA PHE A 210 27.98 -7.80 -12.37
C PHE A 210 28.73 -7.98 -11.03
N GLN A 211 30.00 -8.38 -11.08
CA GLN A 211 30.79 -8.64 -9.86
C GLN A 211 31.02 -7.37 -9.02
N GLU A 212 31.21 -6.24 -9.66
CA GLU A 212 31.38 -4.94 -8.98
C GLU A 212 30.05 -4.49 -8.35
N GLY A 213 28.95 -4.63 -9.08
CA GLY A 213 27.61 -4.31 -8.60
C GLY A 213 27.19 -5.21 -7.44
N LEU A 214 27.46 -6.52 -7.54
CA LEU A 214 27.22 -7.47 -6.45
C LEU A 214 28.04 -7.12 -5.19
N ALA A 215 29.31 -6.79 -5.36
CA ALA A 215 30.18 -6.38 -4.26
C ALA A 215 29.66 -5.09 -3.60
N ARG A 216 29.18 -4.12 -4.39
CA ARG A 216 28.58 -2.88 -3.89
C ARG A 216 27.26 -3.14 -3.16
N ASP A 217 26.39 -3.99 -3.67
CA ASP A 217 25.13 -4.35 -3.01
C ASP A 217 25.40 -5.00 -1.63
N ILE A 218 26.38 -5.90 -1.56
CA ILE A 218 26.85 -6.53 -0.30
C ILE A 218 27.41 -5.48 0.66
N GLU A 219 28.27 -4.58 0.17
CA GLU A 219 28.87 -3.51 0.96
C GLU A 219 27.81 -2.60 1.59
N VAL A 220 26.88 -2.08 0.76
CA VAL A 220 25.78 -1.21 1.20
C VAL A 220 24.96 -1.90 2.28
N THR A 221 24.54 -3.14 2.04
CA THR A 221 23.70 -3.88 2.99
C THR A 221 24.38 -4.07 4.33
N LYS A 222 25.66 -4.48 4.32
CA LYS A 222 26.45 -4.67 5.55
C LYS A 222 26.67 -3.36 6.31
N GLN A 223 27.01 -2.28 5.60
CA GLN A 223 27.28 -0.99 6.25
C GLN A 223 26.01 -0.39 6.86
N VAL A 224 24.86 -0.49 6.17
CA VAL A 224 23.57 -0.03 6.73
C VAL A 224 23.20 -0.87 7.95
N ALA A 225 23.29 -2.21 7.88
CA ALA A 225 22.99 -3.07 9.02
C ALA A 225 23.91 -2.81 10.22
N GLN A 226 25.19 -2.50 9.98
CA GLN A 226 26.14 -2.14 11.03
C GLN A 226 25.86 -0.76 11.65
N ALA A 227 25.49 0.24 10.82
CA ALA A 227 25.24 1.60 11.28
C ALA A 227 23.89 1.73 12.03
N PHE A 228 22.91 0.88 11.69
CA PHE A 228 21.55 0.90 12.26
C PHE A 228 21.15 -0.47 12.82
N PRO A 229 21.81 -0.96 13.88
CA PRO A 229 21.62 -2.33 14.39
C PRO A 229 20.21 -2.59 14.95
N ASP A 230 19.49 -1.55 15.31
CA ASP A 230 18.12 -1.64 15.83
C ASP A 230 17.05 -1.50 14.72
N CYS A 231 17.46 -1.42 13.44
CA CYS A 231 16.56 -1.29 12.32
C CYS A 231 16.42 -2.60 11.54
N GLY A 232 15.21 -2.90 11.08
CA GLY A 232 14.96 -3.99 10.14
C GLY A 232 15.49 -3.65 8.75
N ILE A 233 16.15 -4.59 8.10
CA ILE A 233 16.65 -4.45 6.73
C ILE A 233 15.78 -5.26 5.78
N LEU A 234 15.22 -4.60 4.80
CA LEU A 234 14.49 -5.17 3.67
C LEU A 234 15.35 -4.99 2.41
N VAL A 235 15.33 -5.95 1.52
CA VAL A 235 16.05 -5.82 0.24
C VAL A 235 15.12 -6.04 -0.92
N ASP A 236 15.30 -5.25 -1.97
CA ASP A 236 14.46 -5.28 -3.17
C ASP A 236 15.34 -5.33 -4.42
N GLY A 237 15.25 -6.44 -5.13
CA GLY A 237 16.03 -6.73 -6.33
C GLY A 237 15.43 -6.18 -7.61
N ASN A 238 14.18 -5.75 -7.62
CA ASN A 238 13.41 -5.36 -8.82
C ASN A 238 13.66 -6.30 -10.01
N ASN A 239 13.65 -7.60 -9.74
CA ASN A 239 13.90 -8.66 -10.74
C ASN A 239 15.27 -8.55 -11.43
N GLY A 240 16.30 -8.05 -10.74
CA GLY A 240 17.61 -7.75 -11.31
C GLY A 240 18.61 -8.90 -11.28
N PHE A 241 18.29 -10.04 -10.67
CA PHE A 241 19.18 -11.20 -10.54
C PHE A 241 18.64 -12.44 -11.26
N SER A 242 19.48 -13.45 -11.41
CA SER A 242 19.05 -14.85 -11.48
C SER A 242 19.03 -15.42 -10.05
N VAL A 243 18.35 -16.57 -9.84
CA VAL A 243 18.32 -17.19 -8.51
C VAL A 243 19.71 -17.54 -7.97
N ASP A 244 20.63 -17.98 -8.84
CA ASP A 244 22.01 -18.29 -8.44
C ASP A 244 22.81 -17.04 -8.07
N GLN A 245 22.63 -15.95 -8.80
CA GLN A 245 23.22 -14.65 -8.48
C GLN A 245 22.69 -14.09 -7.17
N PHE A 246 21.39 -14.26 -6.92
CA PHE A 246 20.80 -13.83 -5.66
C PHE A 246 21.29 -14.65 -4.46
N ILE A 247 21.49 -15.95 -4.63
CA ILE A 247 22.11 -16.79 -3.59
C ILE A 247 23.53 -16.31 -3.30
N GLN A 248 24.34 -15.94 -4.31
CA GLN A 248 25.67 -15.35 -4.08
C GLN A 248 25.60 -14.06 -3.26
N TYR A 249 24.57 -13.22 -3.51
CA TYR A 249 24.34 -12.04 -2.69
C TYR A 249 24.04 -12.42 -1.22
N LEU A 250 23.16 -13.39 -0.97
CA LEU A 250 22.84 -13.86 0.38
C LEU A 250 24.08 -14.44 1.11
N GLU A 251 24.91 -15.20 0.41
CA GLU A 251 26.20 -15.67 0.92
C GLU A 251 27.13 -14.51 1.28
N GLY A 252 27.17 -13.49 0.43
CA GLY A 252 27.96 -12.28 0.63
C GLY A 252 27.58 -11.48 1.85
N ILE A 253 26.29 -11.46 2.22
CA ILE A 253 25.78 -10.75 3.41
C ILE A 253 25.60 -11.67 4.63
N ALA A 254 26.23 -12.84 4.65
CA ALA A 254 26.12 -13.77 5.77
C ALA A 254 26.34 -13.06 7.12
N GLY A 255 25.45 -13.29 8.07
CA GLY A 255 25.43 -12.63 9.38
C GLY A 255 24.57 -11.36 9.46
N VAL A 256 24.04 -10.84 8.34
CA VAL A 256 23.01 -9.79 8.35
C VAL A 256 21.63 -10.45 8.42
N SER A 257 20.80 -10.00 9.37
CA SER A 257 19.39 -10.41 9.46
C SER A 257 18.56 -9.56 8.51
N LEU A 258 17.87 -10.20 7.56
CA LEU A 258 16.92 -9.52 6.68
C LEU A 258 15.51 -9.72 7.20
N PHE A 259 14.68 -8.68 7.13
CA PHE A 259 13.26 -8.76 7.41
C PHE A 259 12.51 -9.43 6.23
N TRP A 260 12.78 -8.97 4.98
CA TRP A 260 12.30 -9.64 3.78
C TRP A 260 13.23 -9.53 2.57
N ILE A 261 12.96 -10.37 1.58
CA ILE A 261 13.50 -10.37 0.23
C ILE A 261 12.34 -10.08 -0.72
N GLU A 262 12.46 -9.01 -1.52
CA GLU A 262 11.47 -8.54 -2.49
C GLU A 262 12.00 -8.66 -3.91
N GLU A 263 11.18 -9.21 -4.81
CA GLU A 263 11.43 -9.29 -6.26
C GLU A 263 12.89 -9.62 -6.64
N PRO A 264 13.50 -10.70 -6.11
CA PRO A 264 14.91 -10.97 -6.38
C PRO A 264 15.19 -11.28 -7.86
N PHE A 265 14.24 -11.92 -8.55
CA PHE A 265 14.34 -12.35 -9.95
C PHE A 265 12.94 -12.46 -10.57
N HIS A 266 12.86 -12.52 -11.91
CA HIS A 266 11.59 -12.85 -12.57
C HIS A 266 11.04 -14.18 -12.10
N GLU A 267 9.80 -14.16 -11.64
CA GLU A 267 9.15 -15.22 -10.90
C GLU A 267 8.89 -16.45 -11.75
N THR A 268 9.38 -17.59 -11.28
CA THR A 268 8.95 -18.94 -11.69
C THR A 268 8.88 -19.83 -10.47
N ILE A 269 7.99 -20.81 -10.50
CA ILE A 269 7.87 -21.77 -9.38
C ILE A 269 9.22 -22.41 -9.05
N ALA A 270 9.97 -22.87 -10.06
CA ALA A 270 11.25 -23.53 -9.85
C ALA A 270 12.31 -22.63 -9.17
N GLN A 271 12.35 -21.34 -9.52
CA GLN A 271 13.26 -20.38 -8.90
C GLN A 271 12.87 -20.08 -7.45
N TYR A 272 11.58 -19.92 -7.17
CA TYR A 272 11.08 -19.77 -5.81
C TYR A 272 11.29 -21.01 -4.96
N GLU A 273 11.09 -22.21 -5.49
CA GLU A 273 11.40 -23.48 -4.79
C GLU A 273 12.89 -23.55 -4.44
N LYS A 274 13.76 -23.18 -5.38
CA LYS A 274 15.22 -23.15 -5.15
C LYS A 274 15.61 -22.13 -4.06
N LEU A 275 15.09 -20.90 -4.13
CA LEU A 275 15.37 -19.88 -3.12
C LEU A 275 14.82 -20.30 -1.74
N ARG A 276 13.60 -20.82 -1.70
CA ARG A 276 12.99 -21.31 -0.44
C ARG A 276 13.77 -22.50 0.14
N GLY A 277 14.30 -23.37 -0.72
CA GLY A 277 15.21 -24.45 -0.33
C GLY A 277 16.47 -23.93 0.37
N TYR A 278 17.14 -22.96 -0.25
CA TYR A 278 18.31 -22.30 0.31
C TYR A 278 18.01 -21.61 1.66
N VAL A 279 16.93 -20.83 1.72
CA VAL A 279 16.50 -20.14 2.96
C VAL A 279 16.31 -21.14 4.11
N LYS A 280 15.67 -22.27 3.84
CA LYS A 280 15.49 -23.35 4.85
C LYS A 280 16.79 -24.02 5.25
N GLU A 281 17.66 -24.35 4.30
CA GLU A 281 18.95 -24.99 4.54
C GLU A 281 19.85 -24.12 5.41
N GLN A 282 19.91 -22.82 5.11
CA GLN A 282 20.68 -21.84 5.87
C GLN A 282 19.96 -21.38 7.16
N ARG A 283 18.71 -21.82 7.40
CA ARG A 283 17.88 -21.43 8.56
C ARG A 283 17.71 -19.92 8.69
N LEU A 284 17.55 -19.24 7.57
CA LEU A 284 17.31 -17.80 7.54
C LEU A 284 15.86 -17.51 7.98
N ASP A 285 15.73 -16.62 8.95
CA ASP A 285 14.42 -16.08 9.36
C ASP A 285 14.13 -14.82 8.51
N VAL A 286 13.56 -15.05 7.32
CA VAL A 286 13.33 -14.01 6.33
C VAL A 286 12.03 -14.29 5.55
N LEU A 287 11.25 -13.24 5.29
CA LEU A 287 10.04 -13.31 4.47
C LEU A 287 10.38 -13.19 2.98
N LEU A 288 9.65 -13.88 2.12
CA LEU A 288 9.69 -13.68 0.67
C LEU A 288 8.48 -12.86 0.24
N ALA A 289 8.72 -11.75 -0.45
CA ALA A 289 7.72 -10.76 -0.84
C ALA A 289 7.75 -10.54 -2.35
N ASP A 290 6.58 -10.40 -2.99
CA ASP A 290 6.47 -10.21 -4.44
C ASP A 290 5.11 -9.64 -4.86
N GLY A 291 5.02 -9.15 -6.11
CA GLY A 291 3.79 -8.74 -6.76
C GLY A 291 3.56 -7.25 -6.82
N GLU A 292 4.61 -6.43 -6.82
CA GLU A 292 4.55 -4.96 -6.74
C GLU A 292 3.75 -4.35 -7.91
N ALA A 293 4.07 -4.66 -9.15
CA ALA A 293 3.45 -4.03 -10.33
C ALA A 293 3.11 -5.04 -11.43
N ASN A 294 1.98 -4.82 -12.12
CA ASN A 294 1.46 -5.69 -13.19
C ASN A 294 1.37 -7.16 -12.76
N ALA A 295 1.02 -7.39 -11.51
CA ALA A 295 1.06 -8.69 -10.88
C ALA A 295 0.06 -9.67 -11.49
N ASP A 296 0.53 -10.84 -11.92
CA ASP A 296 -0.35 -11.97 -12.23
C ASP A 296 -0.93 -12.54 -10.92
N GLN A 297 -2.15 -12.14 -10.59
CA GLN A 297 -2.84 -12.56 -9.38
C GLN A 297 -3.04 -14.09 -9.30
N GLN A 298 -3.16 -14.78 -10.43
CA GLN A 298 -3.29 -16.23 -10.46
C GLN A 298 -1.96 -16.87 -10.08
N PHE A 299 -0.86 -16.36 -10.61
CA PHE A 299 0.48 -16.85 -10.30
C PHE A 299 0.86 -16.58 -8.83
N LEU A 300 0.59 -15.38 -8.31
CA LEU A 300 0.80 -15.08 -6.89
C LEU A 300 0.00 -16.02 -5.98
N ASN A 301 -1.26 -16.33 -6.32
CA ASN A 301 -2.05 -17.31 -5.58
C ASN A 301 -1.44 -18.72 -5.64
N GLU A 302 -0.81 -19.11 -6.75
CA GLU A 302 -0.09 -20.39 -6.84
C GLU A 302 1.12 -20.40 -5.91
N LEU A 303 1.95 -19.34 -5.88
CA LEU A 303 3.07 -19.20 -4.94
C LEU A 303 2.61 -19.31 -3.49
N ILE A 304 1.52 -18.62 -3.14
CA ILE A 304 0.93 -18.64 -1.79
C ILE A 304 0.48 -20.07 -1.42
N ASN A 305 -0.26 -20.74 -2.30
CA ASN A 305 -0.74 -22.10 -2.06
C ASN A 305 0.38 -23.11 -1.88
N ARG A 306 1.52 -22.90 -2.56
CA ARG A 306 2.75 -23.70 -2.42
C ARG A 306 3.62 -23.28 -1.24
N LYS A 307 3.25 -22.24 -0.47
CA LYS A 307 4.04 -21.65 0.62
C LYS A 307 5.42 -21.16 0.17
N LEU A 308 5.46 -20.60 -1.02
CA LEU A 308 6.65 -20.01 -1.62
C LEU A 308 6.69 -18.48 -1.44
N LEU A 309 5.55 -17.86 -1.14
CA LEU A 309 5.40 -16.43 -0.89
C LEU A 309 4.84 -16.19 0.51
N ASP A 310 5.43 -15.26 1.26
CA ASP A 310 5.02 -14.91 2.62
C ASP A 310 4.30 -13.56 2.67
N VAL A 311 4.61 -12.64 1.73
CA VAL A 311 4.05 -11.27 1.68
C VAL A 311 3.58 -10.95 0.27
N HIS A 312 2.32 -10.52 0.15
CA HIS A 312 1.70 -10.08 -1.10
C HIS A 312 1.80 -8.56 -1.22
N LEU A 313 2.37 -8.05 -2.33
CA LEU A 313 2.76 -6.64 -2.48
C LEU A 313 1.95 -5.84 -3.51
N THR A 314 1.00 -6.40 -4.26
CA THR A 314 0.35 -5.68 -5.38
C THR A 314 0.05 -4.21 -5.02
N ASP A 315 0.36 -3.27 -5.92
CA ASP A 315 0.20 -1.85 -5.67
C ASP A 315 -1.24 -1.50 -5.26
N ILE A 316 -1.36 -0.61 -4.26
CA ILE A 316 -2.67 -0.24 -3.66
C ILE A 316 -3.62 0.37 -4.70
N GLU A 317 -3.11 1.15 -5.64
CA GLU A 317 -3.94 1.76 -6.69
C GLU A 317 -4.17 0.78 -7.85
N GLU A 318 -3.20 -0.09 -8.17
CA GLU A 318 -3.37 -1.09 -9.22
C GLU A 318 -4.46 -2.11 -8.87
N LEU A 319 -4.42 -2.67 -7.67
CA LEU A 319 -5.47 -3.60 -7.21
C LEU A 319 -6.76 -2.85 -6.84
N GLY A 320 -6.64 -1.68 -6.23
CA GLY A 320 -7.74 -0.89 -5.69
C GLY A 320 -8.01 -1.17 -4.21
N PHE A 321 -8.44 -0.13 -3.47
CA PHE A 321 -8.68 -0.21 -2.03
C PHE A 321 -9.76 -1.24 -1.68
N THR A 322 -10.88 -1.25 -2.43
CA THR A 322 -11.96 -2.23 -2.28
C THR A 322 -11.48 -3.68 -2.46
N ASN A 323 -10.63 -3.93 -3.46
CA ASN A 323 -10.12 -5.27 -3.69
C ASN A 323 -9.14 -5.70 -2.58
N TRP A 324 -8.28 -4.78 -2.11
CA TRP A 324 -7.38 -5.04 -0.99
C TRP A 324 -8.13 -5.36 0.31
N ARG A 325 -9.18 -4.60 0.64
CA ARG A 325 -10.00 -4.89 1.82
C ARG A 325 -10.64 -6.28 1.77
N ASN A 326 -10.94 -6.78 0.56
CA ASN A 326 -11.51 -8.11 0.34
C ASN A 326 -10.43 -9.21 0.29
N LEU A 327 -9.19 -8.87 -0.07
CA LEU A 327 -8.06 -9.80 -0.19
C LEU A 327 -7.41 -10.08 1.18
N ILE A 328 -7.15 -9.06 2.00
CA ILE A 328 -6.44 -9.19 3.28
C ILE A 328 -7.02 -10.31 4.19
N PRO A 329 -8.35 -10.43 4.38
CA PRO A 329 -8.90 -11.52 5.18
C PRO A 329 -8.70 -12.93 4.56
N LYS A 330 -8.50 -13.01 3.24
CA LYS A 330 -8.20 -14.28 2.54
C LYS A 330 -6.74 -14.65 2.74
N LEU A 331 -5.82 -13.69 2.62
CA LEU A 331 -4.38 -13.88 2.87
C LEU A 331 -4.15 -14.36 4.31
N GLN A 332 -4.85 -13.80 5.28
CA GLN A 332 -4.75 -14.23 6.67
C GLN A 332 -5.08 -15.72 6.86
N LYS A 333 -6.03 -16.27 6.10
CA LYS A 333 -6.39 -17.69 6.16
C LYS A 333 -5.30 -18.62 5.63
N THR A 334 -4.41 -18.12 4.80
CA THR A 334 -3.26 -18.86 4.23
C THR A 334 -1.96 -18.62 4.99
N ASN A 335 -1.99 -17.83 6.09
CA ASN A 335 -0.82 -17.33 6.82
C ASN A 335 0.13 -16.51 5.91
N THR A 336 -0.44 -15.82 4.92
CA THR A 336 0.28 -14.87 4.08
C THR A 336 -0.03 -13.46 4.55
N HIS A 337 0.99 -12.62 4.64
CA HIS A 337 0.83 -11.22 5.00
C HIS A 337 0.51 -10.37 3.77
N ALA A 338 -0.04 -9.19 4.02
CA ALA A 338 -0.14 -8.12 3.05
C ALA A 338 0.90 -7.04 3.36
N SER A 339 1.40 -6.39 2.34
CA SER A 339 2.09 -5.11 2.41
C SER A 339 1.89 -4.40 1.07
N PRO A 340 0.71 -3.79 0.82
CA PRO A 340 0.44 -3.16 -0.47
C PRO A 340 1.55 -2.19 -0.84
N HIS A 341 2.06 -2.28 -2.08
CA HIS A 341 3.08 -1.38 -2.60
C HIS A 341 2.54 0.05 -2.69
N ALA A 342 3.37 1.03 -2.30
CA ALA A 342 3.00 2.44 -2.24
C ALA A 342 3.97 3.36 -2.96
N TRP A 343 5.03 2.84 -3.54
CA TRP A 343 6.05 3.67 -4.17
C TRP A 343 5.44 4.74 -5.10
N GLY A 344 6.07 5.88 -5.11
CA GLY A 344 5.70 7.04 -5.90
C GLY A 344 4.81 8.05 -5.16
N SER A 345 4.05 7.67 -4.13
CA SER A 345 3.12 8.63 -3.50
C SER A 345 2.92 8.39 -2.00
N LEU A 346 3.17 9.42 -1.17
CA LEU A 346 2.82 9.39 0.25
C LEU A 346 1.31 9.20 0.47
N LEU A 347 0.46 9.59 -0.48
CA LEU A 347 -0.98 9.35 -0.37
C LEU A 347 -1.28 7.85 -0.29
N LYS A 348 -0.60 7.03 -1.08
CA LYS A 348 -0.72 5.55 -1.04
C LYS A 348 -0.32 4.99 0.33
N THR A 349 0.80 5.45 0.91
CA THR A 349 1.21 5.11 2.28
C THR A 349 0.08 5.35 3.28
N HIS A 350 -0.60 6.49 3.16
CA HIS A 350 -1.70 6.87 4.05
C HIS A 350 -2.96 6.02 3.83
N TYR A 351 -3.31 5.67 2.60
CA TYR A 351 -4.42 4.73 2.33
C TYR A 351 -4.15 3.36 2.96
N ILE A 352 -2.92 2.86 2.83
CA ILE A 352 -2.52 1.57 3.41
C ILE A 352 -2.56 1.63 4.94
N ALA A 353 -2.22 2.77 5.56
CA ALA A 353 -2.33 2.93 7.00
C ALA A 353 -3.77 2.72 7.51
N HIS A 354 -4.80 3.12 6.74
CA HIS A 354 -6.19 2.84 7.06
C HIS A 354 -6.58 1.38 6.81
N LEU A 355 -6.09 0.74 5.74
CA LEU A 355 -6.27 -0.71 5.53
C LEU A 355 -5.68 -1.51 6.70
N ALA A 356 -4.43 -1.24 7.04
CA ALA A 356 -3.73 -1.88 8.14
C ALA A 356 -4.45 -1.63 9.47
N GLY A 357 -4.82 -0.37 9.72
CA GLY A 357 -5.53 0.05 10.92
C GLY A 357 -6.87 -0.65 11.11
N GLY A 358 -7.61 -0.87 10.02
CA GLY A 358 -8.95 -1.46 10.08
C GLY A 358 -9.00 -2.98 10.01
N LEU A 359 -8.07 -3.61 9.28
CA LEU A 359 -8.13 -5.06 8.99
C LEU A 359 -7.02 -5.87 9.68
N GLY A 360 -5.87 -5.26 9.98
CA GLY A 360 -4.68 -5.99 10.39
C GLY A 360 -4.06 -6.79 9.23
N ASN A 361 -3.21 -7.76 9.56
CA ASN A 361 -2.49 -8.63 8.63
C ASN A 361 -1.64 -7.89 7.57
N VAL A 362 -1.37 -6.60 7.76
CA VAL A 362 -0.35 -5.84 7.05
C VAL A 362 0.90 -5.88 7.91
N VAL A 363 1.95 -6.55 7.42
CA VAL A 363 3.15 -6.82 8.24
C VAL A 363 4.00 -5.56 8.45
N THR A 364 4.07 -4.71 7.44
CA THR A 364 4.66 -3.36 7.49
C THR A 364 4.10 -2.52 6.34
N ILE A 365 4.15 -1.20 6.44
CA ILE A 365 3.62 -0.27 5.44
C ILE A 365 4.78 0.35 4.69
N GLU A 366 4.69 0.46 3.36
CA GLU A 366 5.67 1.21 2.59
C GLU A 366 5.54 2.71 2.83
N GLY A 367 6.59 3.32 3.35
CA GLY A 367 6.69 4.75 3.58
C GLY A 367 7.43 5.46 2.45
N VAL A 368 6.76 6.46 1.87
CA VAL A 368 7.34 7.34 0.84
C VAL A 368 7.38 8.76 1.40
N ALA A 369 8.51 9.13 2.03
CA ALA A 369 8.66 10.45 2.64
C ALA A 369 8.46 11.56 1.61
N SER A 370 7.49 12.43 1.85
CA SER A 370 7.16 13.56 0.97
C SER A 370 6.52 14.70 1.75
N THR A 371 6.58 15.91 1.17
CA THR A 371 5.80 17.07 1.59
C THR A 371 4.87 17.52 0.46
N SER A 372 3.89 18.35 0.77
CA SER A 372 3.00 18.95 -0.22
C SER A 372 2.47 20.29 0.27
N ASP A 373 2.43 21.28 -0.63
CA ASP A 373 1.72 22.54 -0.38
C ASP A 373 0.23 22.42 -0.76
N ASP A 374 -0.13 21.38 -1.51
CA ASP A 374 -1.50 21.14 -1.98
C ASP A 374 -2.35 20.32 -0.99
N VAL A 375 -1.72 19.60 -0.04
CA VAL A 375 -2.38 18.68 0.89
C VAL A 375 -1.82 18.80 2.30
N ASP A 376 -2.68 18.97 3.30
CA ASP A 376 -2.29 18.85 4.71
C ASP A 376 -2.25 17.36 5.10
N LEU A 377 -1.06 16.89 5.40
CA LEU A 377 -0.73 15.52 5.79
C LEU A 377 -0.39 15.40 7.29
N SER A 378 -0.46 16.48 8.05
CA SER A 378 0.01 16.60 9.44
C SER A 378 -0.75 15.71 10.44
N GLY A 379 -1.90 15.18 10.04
CA GLY A 379 -2.69 14.26 10.86
C GLY A 379 -2.02 12.90 11.11
N TYR A 380 -1.15 12.46 10.19
CA TYR A 380 -0.43 11.20 10.31
C TYR A 380 0.85 11.37 11.14
N LYS A 381 1.19 10.36 11.93
CA LYS A 381 2.39 10.39 12.77
C LYS A 381 3.22 9.13 12.57
N LEU A 382 4.46 9.31 12.18
CA LEU A 382 5.47 8.25 12.17
C LEU A 382 6.28 8.35 13.47
N LYS A 383 6.21 7.33 14.32
CA LYS A 383 6.91 7.32 15.60
C LYS A 383 7.46 5.94 15.92
N ASN A 384 8.77 5.85 16.14
CA ASN A 384 9.46 4.60 16.48
C ASN A 384 9.12 3.47 15.48
N GLY A 385 9.21 3.77 14.18
CA GLY A 385 8.94 2.81 13.10
C GLY A 385 7.45 2.53 12.85
N LYS A 386 6.53 3.16 13.57
CA LYS A 386 5.09 2.88 13.47
C LYS A 386 4.32 4.06 12.90
N LEU A 387 3.47 3.78 11.91
CA LEU A 387 2.60 4.80 11.31
C LEU A 387 1.22 4.79 11.98
N ILE A 388 0.80 5.95 12.44
CA ILE A 388 -0.45 6.17 13.16
C ILE A 388 -1.36 7.03 12.28
N PRO A 389 -2.48 6.48 11.76
CA PRO A 389 -3.44 7.27 11.01
C PRO A 389 -4.27 8.18 11.94
N PRO A 390 -4.76 9.34 11.44
CA PRO A 390 -5.61 10.24 12.22
C PRO A 390 -6.99 9.65 12.50
N SER A 391 -7.67 10.17 13.53
CA SER A 391 -9.06 9.84 13.86
C SER A 391 -10.09 10.75 13.15
N SER A 392 -9.65 11.70 12.34
CA SER A 392 -10.54 12.57 11.56
C SER A 392 -11.28 11.80 10.46
N PRO A 393 -12.47 12.27 10.04
CA PRO A 393 -13.28 11.64 9.01
C PRO A 393 -12.56 11.41 7.68
N GLY A 394 -12.96 10.39 6.93
CA GLY A 394 -12.33 10.01 5.67
C GLY A 394 -10.92 9.43 5.89
N PHE A 395 -10.02 9.72 4.98
CA PHE A 395 -8.59 9.44 5.17
C PHE A 395 -7.90 10.48 6.06
N GLY A 396 -8.62 11.51 6.52
CA GLY A 396 -8.07 12.53 7.40
C GLY A 396 -7.03 13.45 6.77
N MET A 397 -6.90 13.43 5.47
CA MET A 397 -6.07 14.35 4.67
C MET A 397 -6.93 15.52 4.19
N LYS A 398 -6.40 16.75 4.29
CA LYS A 398 -7.14 17.94 3.87
C LYS A 398 -6.56 18.50 2.58
N LEU A 399 -7.39 18.59 1.55
CA LEU A 399 -7.01 19.27 0.31
C LEU A 399 -6.95 20.80 0.57
N LEU A 400 -5.78 21.42 0.34
CA LEU A 400 -5.53 22.85 0.50
C LEU A 400 -5.67 23.60 -0.81
N LYS A 401 -5.40 22.93 -1.92
CA LYS A 401 -5.52 23.49 -3.26
C LYS A 401 -6.98 23.86 -3.56
N GLN A 402 -7.20 25.09 -4.01
CA GLN A 402 -8.52 25.50 -4.56
C GLN A 402 -8.73 24.85 -5.93
N VAL A 403 -9.89 24.20 -6.15
CA VAL A 403 -10.23 23.46 -7.37
C VAL A 403 -11.54 23.93 -7.95
#